data_2b63982375af218d8df7cf2cbdb32edc
#
_entry.id   2b63982375af218d8df7cf2cbdb32edc
#
_cell.length_a   1.000
_cell.length_b   1.000
_cell.length_c   1.000
_cell.angle_alpha   90.00
_cell.angle_beta   90.00
_cell.angle_gamma   90.00
#
_symmetry.space_group_name_H-M   'P 1'
#
loop_
_entity.id
_entity.type
_entity.pdbx_description
1 polymer ?
#
loop_
_entity_poly.entity_id
_entity_poly.type
_entity_poly.pdbx_seq_one_letter_code
_entity_poly.pdbx_strand_id
1 'polypeptide(L)'
;MDERIILFGAGWKKDKLIEFIEKYGGFEIVEIWDNSSSRWGEKTTVRGYEVAATAPHDLQNYNIVIASDVYFEEIKKQLIEEFGIEEGRIKSGNYLFKNIKEEIISNYKDSCDESIIGICRYLQNHDLDMLCGQVRREYKREMFEIFRDENNGLFYSFWMGKKIYLASAINSEQSARQYLCALCREQDEDSPHSYHLGQLDLNGQDVVIDAGAAEGFFALQIVDKVGKVYLVEGEEQWVKALRCTFEPFGDKVVIIPKWLGSQNNGEMVSIDQINKENKVTLVKLDIEGAEEDAIAGGEETFVSAKNMKVIACTYHKSEDAGKFEKYFKEKGYKTAFSKGYLFVDGLEFLKPELRKGVLTAIKD
;
A
#
# COMPACT_ATOMS: atom_id res chain seq x y z
N MET A 1 7.97 -6.56 -31.86
CA MET A 1 9.36 -6.48 -31.37
C MET A 1 9.28 -5.88 -29.99
N ASP A 2 9.95 -6.52 -29.06
CA ASP A 2 10.01 -6.01 -27.70
C ASP A 2 10.77 -4.68 -27.64
N GLU A 3 10.32 -3.79 -26.80
CA GLU A 3 10.96 -2.48 -26.62
C GLU A 3 12.24 -2.67 -25.81
N ARG A 4 13.36 -2.14 -26.34
CA ARG A 4 14.66 -2.29 -25.67
C ARG A 4 14.83 -1.22 -24.61
N ILE A 5 15.12 -1.63 -23.36
CA ILE A 5 15.23 -0.76 -22.21
C ILE A 5 16.51 -1.00 -21.42
N ILE A 6 16.89 0.02 -20.66
CA ILE A 6 17.89 -0.07 -19.60
C ILE A 6 17.15 0.02 -18.26
N LEU A 7 17.40 -0.92 -17.36
CA LEU A 7 16.83 -0.89 -16.01
C LEU A 7 17.80 -0.22 -15.05
N PHE A 8 17.36 0.81 -14.33
CA PHE A 8 18.21 1.60 -13.43
C PHE A 8 17.74 1.51 -11.98
N GLY A 9 18.66 1.22 -11.05
CA GLY A 9 18.40 1.28 -9.62
C GLY A 9 17.44 0.22 -9.10
N ALA A 10 17.45 -0.97 -9.67
CA ALA A 10 16.47 -2.02 -9.37
C ALA A 10 16.57 -2.58 -7.94
N GLY A 11 17.64 -2.34 -7.21
CA GLY A 11 17.80 -2.74 -5.82
C GLY A 11 17.41 -4.20 -5.56
N TRP A 12 16.65 -4.43 -4.49
CA TRP A 12 16.13 -5.76 -4.12
C TRP A 12 14.97 -6.23 -5.01
N LYS A 13 14.31 -5.32 -5.72
CA LYS A 13 13.20 -5.63 -6.63
C LYS A 13 13.66 -6.11 -8.01
N LYS A 14 14.97 -6.03 -8.34
CA LYS A 14 15.46 -6.28 -9.71
C LYS A 14 15.02 -7.63 -10.27
N ASP A 15 15.18 -8.71 -9.49
CA ASP A 15 14.84 -10.05 -9.96
C ASP A 15 13.33 -10.21 -10.20
N LYS A 16 12.49 -9.67 -9.30
CA LYS A 16 11.03 -9.65 -9.47
C LYS A 16 10.58 -8.85 -10.70
N LEU A 17 11.23 -7.72 -10.99
CA LEU A 17 10.95 -6.94 -12.19
C LEU A 17 11.36 -7.68 -13.47
N ILE A 18 12.47 -8.40 -13.44
CA ILE A 18 12.90 -9.23 -14.57
C ILE A 18 11.91 -10.37 -14.79
N GLU A 19 11.51 -11.09 -13.74
CA GLU A 19 10.48 -12.14 -13.80
C GLU A 19 9.17 -11.59 -14.37
N PHE A 20 8.78 -10.39 -13.96
CA PHE A 20 7.60 -9.70 -14.48
C PHE A 20 7.71 -9.43 -15.98
N ILE A 21 8.85 -8.88 -16.45
CA ILE A 21 9.10 -8.61 -17.88
C ILE A 21 9.06 -9.91 -18.68
N GLU A 22 9.66 -10.98 -18.18
CA GLU A 22 9.64 -12.30 -18.82
C GLU A 22 8.21 -12.87 -18.92
N LYS A 23 7.40 -12.67 -17.90
CA LYS A 23 6.03 -13.20 -17.85
C LYS A 23 5.06 -12.44 -18.76
N TYR A 24 5.15 -11.12 -18.79
CA TYR A 24 4.18 -10.27 -19.50
C TYR A 24 4.68 -9.77 -20.85
N GLY A 25 5.99 -9.90 -21.10
CA GLY A 25 6.62 -9.51 -22.37
C GLY A 25 6.62 -8.01 -22.65
N GLY A 26 6.98 -7.67 -23.86
CA GLY A 26 6.95 -6.29 -24.37
C GLY A 26 8.24 -5.51 -24.16
N PHE A 27 9.17 -6.02 -23.36
CA PHE A 27 10.45 -5.38 -23.12
C PHE A 27 11.63 -6.36 -23.21
N GLU A 28 12.76 -5.87 -23.77
CA GLU A 28 14.06 -6.53 -23.77
C GLU A 28 15.03 -5.69 -22.92
N ILE A 29 15.52 -6.24 -21.80
CA ILE A 29 16.53 -5.57 -20.99
C ILE A 29 17.88 -5.68 -21.68
N VAL A 30 18.49 -4.55 -22.00
CA VAL A 30 19.79 -4.46 -22.62
C VAL A 30 20.89 -4.40 -21.57
N GLU A 31 20.71 -3.55 -20.56
CA GLU A 31 21.64 -3.35 -19.44
C GLU A 31 20.89 -3.08 -18.15
N ILE A 32 21.55 -3.37 -17.03
CA ILE A 32 21.07 -2.99 -15.69
C ILE A 32 22.13 -2.09 -15.05
N TRP A 33 21.75 -0.89 -14.67
CA TRP A 33 22.62 0.09 -14.04
C TRP A 33 22.28 0.31 -12.56
N ASP A 34 23.32 0.60 -11.77
CA ASP A 34 23.15 1.03 -10.37
C ASP A 34 24.25 2.02 -9.99
N ASN A 35 23.92 3.04 -9.20
CA ASN A 35 24.89 4.01 -8.68
C ASN A 35 25.77 3.43 -7.58
N SER A 36 25.35 2.35 -6.93
CA SER A 36 26.11 1.72 -5.85
C SER A 36 27.19 0.81 -6.40
N SER A 37 28.44 1.22 -6.25
CA SER A 37 29.61 0.41 -6.67
C SER A 37 29.69 -0.96 -6.01
N SER A 38 29.07 -1.11 -4.83
CA SER A 38 29.00 -2.39 -4.14
C SER A 38 28.18 -3.46 -4.86
N ARG A 39 27.34 -3.03 -5.84
CA ARG A 39 26.48 -3.90 -6.63
C ARG A 39 27.05 -4.23 -8.02
N TRP A 40 28.08 -3.53 -8.45
CA TRP A 40 28.67 -3.76 -9.77
C TRP A 40 29.27 -5.15 -9.85
N GLY A 41 28.95 -5.87 -10.93
CA GLY A 41 29.33 -7.26 -11.13
C GLY A 41 28.39 -8.28 -10.47
N GLU A 42 27.38 -7.84 -9.68
CA GLU A 42 26.31 -8.74 -9.25
C GLU A 42 25.56 -9.29 -10.46
N LYS A 43 25.23 -10.57 -10.41
CA LYS A 43 24.38 -11.19 -11.43
C LYS A 43 22.97 -11.39 -10.90
N THR A 44 22.01 -11.11 -11.75
CA THR A 44 20.60 -11.39 -11.44
C THR A 44 20.35 -12.88 -11.43
N THR A 45 19.42 -13.35 -10.60
CA THR A 45 19.04 -14.77 -10.51
C THR A 45 18.32 -15.22 -11.78
N VAL A 46 17.56 -14.30 -12.39
CA VAL A 46 16.86 -14.53 -13.64
C VAL A 46 17.74 -14.00 -14.79
N ARG A 47 17.95 -14.82 -15.83
CA ARG A 47 18.75 -14.49 -17.04
C ARG A 47 20.22 -14.16 -16.81
N GLY A 48 20.69 -13.97 -15.57
CA GLY A 48 22.09 -13.71 -15.25
C GLY A 48 22.63 -12.37 -15.79
N TYR A 49 21.78 -11.34 -15.92
CA TYR A 49 22.23 -9.99 -16.27
C TYR A 49 23.21 -9.48 -15.22
N GLU A 50 24.28 -8.83 -15.68
CA GLU A 50 25.27 -8.23 -14.81
C GLU A 50 24.91 -6.76 -14.52
N VAL A 51 24.97 -6.36 -13.25
CA VAL A 51 24.75 -4.98 -12.83
C VAL A 51 26.02 -4.17 -13.13
N ALA A 52 25.89 -3.11 -13.89
CA ALA A 52 26.99 -2.25 -14.30
C ALA A 52 26.89 -0.83 -13.70
N ALA A 53 28.01 -0.12 -13.72
CA ALA A 53 28.00 1.32 -13.51
C ALA A 53 27.24 2.01 -14.64
N THR A 54 26.67 3.19 -14.34
CA THR A 54 26.08 4.03 -15.39
C THR A 54 27.16 4.40 -16.43
N ALA A 55 26.95 3.97 -17.65
CA ALA A 55 27.91 4.20 -18.74
C ALA A 55 27.18 4.78 -19.96
N PRO A 56 27.33 6.08 -20.24
CA PRO A 56 26.69 6.74 -21.38
C PRO A 56 27.44 6.43 -22.68
N HIS A 57 27.33 5.23 -23.19
CA HIS A 57 27.80 4.90 -24.53
C HIS A 57 26.61 4.54 -25.41
N ASP A 58 26.48 5.27 -26.49
CA ASP A 58 25.56 5.03 -27.62
C ASP A 58 24.10 4.70 -27.24
N LEU A 59 23.52 5.49 -26.28
CA LEU A 59 22.20 5.27 -25.69
C LEU A 59 21.05 5.86 -26.50
N GLN A 60 21.29 6.33 -27.71
CA GLN A 60 20.32 7.13 -28.46
C GLN A 60 19.01 6.39 -28.80
N ASN A 61 18.92 5.09 -28.50
CA ASN A 61 17.78 4.26 -28.91
C ASN A 61 17.07 3.51 -27.78
N TYR A 62 17.40 3.73 -26.50
CA TYR A 62 16.80 2.98 -25.39
C TYR A 62 16.09 3.91 -24.41
N ASN A 63 14.93 3.51 -23.93
CA ASN A 63 14.33 4.11 -22.74
C ASN A 63 15.05 3.61 -21.50
N ILE A 64 15.22 4.50 -20.50
CA ILE A 64 15.79 4.16 -19.21
C ILE A 64 14.66 4.12 -18.21
N VAL A 65 14.41 2.94 -17.63
CA VAL A 65 13.36 2.72 -16.63
C VAL A 65 14.00 2.75 -15.25
N ILE A 66 13.67 3.77 -14.46
CA ILE A 66 14.11 3.89 -13.08
C ILE A 66 13.15 3.10 -12.19
N ALA A 67 13.66 2.01 -11.59
CA ALA A 67 12.89 1.09 -10.77
C ALA A 67 12.69 1.55 -9.31
N SER A 68 13.18 2.72 -8.95
CA SER A 68 13.11 3.27 -7.60
C SER A 68 12.22 4.51 -7.54
N ASP A 69 11.09 4.42 -6.86
CA ASP A 69 10.21 5.56 -6.63
C ASP A 69 10.84 6.58 -5.66
N VAL A 70 11.61 6.09 -4.69
CA VAL A 70 12.27 6.92 -3.68
C VAL A 70 13.29 7.87 -4.29
N TYR A 71 14.12 7.34 -5.19
CA TYR A 71 15.24 8.08 -5.81
C TYR A 71 14.97 8.49 -7.25
N PHE A 72 13.72 8.41 -7.71
CA PHE A 72 13.36 8.68 -9.10
C PHE A 72 13.83 10.07 -9.57
N GLU A 73 13.47 11.12 -8.84
CA GLU A 73 13.79 12.51 -9.23
C GLU A 73 15.30 12.78 -9.18
N GLU A 74 16.00 12.20 -8.20
CA GLU A 74 17.45 12.35 -8.06
C GLU A 74 18.20 11.67 -9.23
N ILE A 75 17.83 10.43 -9.52
CA ILE A 75 18.42 9.67 -10.63
C ILE A 75 18.06 10.31 -11.97
N LYS A 76 16.81 10.75 -12.15
CA LYS A 76 16.35 11.47 -13.34
C LYS A 76 17.19 12.73 -13.58
N LYS A 77 17.39 13.52 -12.55
CA LYS A 77 18.21 14.73 -12.60
C LYS A 77 19.65 14.40 -12.99
N GLN A 78 20.26 13.39 -12.37
CA GLN A 78 21.58 12.90 -12.69
C GLN A 78 21.69 12.51 -14.17
N LEU A 79 20.75 11.71 -14.67
CA LEU A 79 20.74 11.27 -16.07
C LEU A 79 20.68 12.42 -17.07
N ILE A 80 19.93 13.48 -16.74
CA ILE A 80 19.82 14.68 -17.59
C ILE A 80 21.09 15.54 -17.48
N GLU A 81 21.51 15.90 -16.27
CA GLU A 81 22.56 16.90 -16.05
C GLU A 81 23.97 16.35 -16.29
N GLU A 82 24.26 15.12 -15.87
CA GLU A 82 25.60 14.54 -15.98
C GLU A 82 25.80 13.76 -17.28
N PHE A 83 24.74 13.09 -17.76
CA PHE A 83 24.83 12.19 -18.93
C PHE A 83 24.12 12.72 -20.18
N GLY A 84 23.41 13.85 -20.10
CA GLY A 84 22.74 14.47 -21.24
C GLY A 84 21.60 13.65 -21.84
N ILE A 85 20.97 12.79 -21.05
CA ILE A 85 19.85 11.97 -21.48
C ILE A 85 18.61 12.85 -21.68
N GLU A 86 17.93 12.69 -22.81
CA GLU A 86 16.67 13.40 -23.08
C GLU A 86 15.59 12.97 -22.09
N GLU A 87 14.91 13.93 -21.44
CA GLU A 87 13.90 13.68 -20.40
C GLU A 87 12.81 12.70 -20.84
N GLY A 88 12.33 12.82 -22.07
CA GLY A 88 11.30 11.95 -22.64
C GLY A 88 11.65 10.45 -22.68
N ARG A 89 12.93 10.11 -22.56
CA ARG A 89 13.43 8.73 -22.55
C ARG A 89 13.58 8.14 -21.16
N ILE A 90 13.45 8.96 -20.12
CA ILE A 90 13.53 8.53 -18.72
C ILE A 90 12.11 8.21 -18.24
N LYS A 91 11.89 6.96 -17.81
CA LYS A 91 10.58 6.43 -17.42
C LYS A 91 10.60 5.97 -15.97
N SER A 92 9.47 6.05 -15.31
CA SER A 92 9.27 5.43 -14.00
C SER A 92 9.11 3.91 -14.11
N GLY A 93 9.21 3.18 -12.99
CA GLY A 93 8.96 1.74 -12.94
C GLY A 93 7.56 1.36 -13.46
N ASN A 94 6.58 2.23 -13.31
CA ASN A 94 5.21 2.00 -13.77
C ASN A 94 5.09 1.88 -15.29
N TYR A 95 6.05 2.40 -16.04
CA TYR A 95 6.14 2.22 -17.49
C TYR A 95 6.18 0.74 -17.91
N LEU A 96 6.72 -0.13 -17.06
CA LEU A 96 6.75 -1.58 -17.32
C LEU A 96 5.35 -2.21 -17.37
N PHE A 97 4.34 -1.56 -16.78
CA PHE A 97 2.95 -2.04 -16.80
C PHE A 97 2.18 -1.68 -18.07
N LYS A 98 2.85 -1.22 -19.12
CA LYS A 98 2.23 -0.76 -20.37
C LYS A 98 1.25 -1.77 -20.97
N ASN A 99 1.64 -3.05 -21.07
CA ASN A 99 0.78 -4.09 -21.64
C ASN A 99 -0.48 -4.34 -20.78
N ILE A 100 -0.31 -4.36 -19.44
CA ILE A 100 -1.42 -4.50 -18.48
C ILE A 100 -2.37 -3.30 -18.59
N LYS A 101 -1.82 -2.08 -18.71
CA LYS A 101 -2.59 -0.86 -18.92
C LYS A 101 -3.45 -0.95 -20.19
N GLU A 102 -2.87 -1.38 -21.30
CA GLU A 102 -3.58 -1.54 -22.57
C GLU A 102 -4.70 -2.60 -22.44
N GLU A 103 -4.45 -3.69 -21.74
CA GLU A 103 -5.43 -4.73 -21.47
C GLU A 103 -6.57 -4.23 -20.56
N ILE A 104 -6.28 -3.47 -19.51
CA ILE A 104 -7.30 -2.80 -18.68
C ILE A 104 -8.17 -1.89 -19.54
N ILE A 105 -7.58 -0.99 -20.34
CA ILE A 105 -8.36 -0.09 -21.21
C ILE A 105 -9.25 -0.91 -22.16
N SER A 106 -8.72 -1.99 -22.73
CA SER A 106 -9.49 -2.86 -23.63
C SER A 106 -10.64 -3.58 -22.93
N ASN A 107 -10.40 -4.14 -21.74
CA ASN A 107 -11.39 -4.88 -20.97
C ASN A 107 -12.56 -4.00 -20.51
N TYR A 108 -12.30 -2.74 -20.22
CA TYR A 108 -13.28 -1.81 -19.66
C TYR A 108 -13.81 -0.76 -20.66
N LYS A 109 -13.47 -0.85 -21.97
CA LYS A 109 -13.86 0.13 -22.99
C LYS A 109 -15.35 0.38 -23.10
N ASP A 110 -16.18 -0.62 -22.84
CA ASP A 110 -17.64 -0.58 -22.93
C ASP A 110 -18.32 -0.43 -21.55
N SER A 111 -17.56 -0.07 -20.51
CA SER A 111 -18.10 0.13 -19.17
C SER A 111 -19.06 1.32 -19.12
N CYS A 112 -20.16 1.17 -18.37
CA CYS A 112 -21.09 2.25 -18.04
C CYS A 112 -20.82 2.89 -16.66
N ASP A 113 -19.81 2.40 -15.91
CA ASP A 113 -19.41 2.97 -14.62
C ASP A 113 -18.55 4.22 -14.86
N GLU A 114 -19.02 5.37 -14.36
CA GLU A 114 -18.33 6.66 -14.58
C GLU A 114 -16.90 6.68 -13.99
N SER A 115 -16.67 5.98 -12.88
CA SER A 115 -15.33 5.87 -12.28
C SER A 115 -14.39 5.10 -13.20
N ILE A 116 -14.84 3.98 -13.75
CA ILE A 116 -14.06 3.16 -14.69
C ILE A 116 -13.79 3.95 -15.98
N ILE A 117 -14.78 4.65 -16.51
CA ILE A 117 -14.61 5.52 -17.70
C ILE A 117 -13.56 6.60 -17.42
N GLY A 118 -13.60 7.20 -16.23
CA GLY A 118 -12.61 8.19 -15.79
C GLY A 118 -11.20 7.61 -15.73
N ILE A 119 -11.04 6.42 -15.17
CA ILE A 119 -9.77 5.69 -15.10
C ILE A 119 -9.24 5.39 -16.51
N CYS A 120 -10.05 4.81 -17.39
CA CYS A 120 -9.64 4.50 -18.75
C CYS A 120 -9.19 5.76 -19.51
N ARG A 121 -9.88 6.89 -19.33
CA ARG A 121 -9.47 8.18 -19.93
C ARG A 121 -8.15 8.69 -19.38
N TYR A 122 -7.93 8.58 -18.07
CA TYR A 122 -6.66 8.94 -17.43
C TYR A 122 -5.51 8.09 -17.99
N LEU A 123 -5.68 6.78 -18.05
CA LEU A 123 -4.68 5.83 -18.52
C LEU A 123 -4.28 5.99 -19.99
N GLN A 124 -5.08 6.66 -20.82
CA GLN A 124 -4.67 6.99 -22.19
C GLN A 124 -3.41 7.86 -22.28
N ASN A 125 -3.18 8.70 -21.26
CA ASN A 125 -2.09 9.67 -21.25
C ASN A 125 -1.10 9.52 -20.07
N HIS A 126 -1.34 8.53 -19.19
CA HIS A 126 -0.55 8.32 -17.98
C HIS A 126 -0.19 6.85 -17.83
N ASP A 127 0.87 6.59 -17.08
CA ASP A 127 1.21 5.23 -16.68
C ASP A 127 0.22 4.68 -15.66
N LEU A 128 0.15 3.36 -15.58
CA LEU A 128 -0.70 2.67 -14.63
C LEU A 128 -0.09 2.78 -13.22
N ASP A 129 -0.86 3.26 -12.27
CA ASP A 129 -0.54 3.29 -10.85
C ASP A 129 -1.70 2.72 -10.02
N MET A 130 -1.47 2.49 -8.73
CA MET A 130 -2.46 1.89 -7.83
C MET A 130 -3.77 2.69 -7.79
N LEU A 131 -3.70 4.02 -7.76
CA LEU A 131 -4.86 4.90 -7.60
C LEU A 131 -5.46 5.38 -8.93
N CYS A 132 -4.82 5.09 -10.06
CA CYS A 132 -5.29 5.41 -11.42
C CYS A 132 -5.75 6.87 -11.59
N GLY A 133 -5.04 7.81 -10.98
CA GLY A 133 -5.30 9.26 -11.11
C GLY A 133 -6.59 9.75 -10.45
N GLN A 134 -7.23 8.97 -9.58
CA GLN A 134 -8.47 9.36 -8.91
C GLN A 134 -8.24 10.41 -7.82
N VAL A 135 -7.11 10.33 -7.11
CA VAL A 135 -6.71 11.33 -6.12
C VAL A 135 -6.18 12.56 -6.86
N ARG A 136 -6.88 13.67 -6.76
CA ARG A 136 -6.53 14.93 -7.43
C ARG A 136 -5.67 15.84 -6.58
N ARG A 137 -5.71 15.69 -5.26
CA ARG A 137 -4.91 16.47 -4.34
C ARG A 137 -3.44 16.11 -4.50
N GLU A 138 -2.61 17.12 -4.61
CA GLU A 138 -1.17 16.94 -4.69
C GLU A 138 -0.58 16.79 -3.29
N TYR A 139 0.12 15.68 -3.06
CA TYR A 139 0.90 15.42 -1.85
C TYR A 139 2.38 15.47 -2.22
N LYS A 140 3.13 16.33 -1.54
CA LYS A 140 4.56 16.54 -1.79
C LYS A 140 5.38 16.01 -0.61
N ARG A 141 6.52 15.40 -0.90
CA ARG A 141 7.43 14.86 0.13
C ARG A 141 7.90 15.95 1.12
N GLU A 142 8.05 17.18 0.65
CA GLU A 142 8.46 18.35 1.44
C GLU A 142 7.42 18.79 2.49
N MET A 143 6.20 18.27 2.41
CA MET A 143 5.16 18.49 3.43
C MET A 143 5.48 17.81 4.77
N PHE A 144 6.37 16.83 4.76
CA PHE A 144 6.72 16.04 5.94
C PHE A 144 8.10 16.43 6.47
N GLU A 145 8.13 16.91 7.70
CA GLU A 145 9.34 17.11 8.46
C GLU A 145 9.71 15.81 9.15
N ILE A 146 10.89 15.27 8.88
CA ILE A 146 11.33 13.98 9.40
C ILE A 146 12.39 14.19 10.46
N PHE A 147 12.23 13.48 11.54
CA PHE A 147 13.14 13.47 12.68
C PHE A 147 13.66 12.05 12.91
N ARG A 148 14.80 11.95 13.57
CA ARG A 148 15.35 10.68 14.03
C ARG A 148 15.43 10.70 15.55
N ASP A 149 14.88 9.68 16.19
CA ASP A 149 14.96 9.52 17.64
C ASP A 149 16.33 8.90 18.01
N GLU A 150 17.12 9.64 18.79
CA GLU A 150 18.46 9.22 19.17
C GLU A 150 18.48 8.00 20.13
N ASN A 151 17.38 7.75 20.86
CA ASN A 151 17.31 6.67 21.83
C ASN A 151 17.05 5.30 21.17
N ASN A 152 16.24 5.28 20.10
CA ASN A 152 15.85 4.04 19.45
C ASN A 152 16.25 3.94 17.98
N GLY A 153 16.70 5.06 17.39
CA GLY A 153 17.19 5.15 16.02
C GLY A 153 16.09 5.19 14.95
N LEU A 154 14.81 5.16 15.33
CA LEU A 154 13.70 5.18 14.40
C LEU A 154 13.46 6.60 13.86
N PHE A 155 12.99 6.66 12.62
CA PHE A 155 12.45 7.89 12.06
C PHE A 155 11.01 8.12 12.54
N TYR A 156 10.67 9.39 12.75
CA TYR A 156 9.30 9.81 13.06
C TYR A 156 8.96 11.14 12.40
N SER A 157 7.68 11.40 12.31
CA SER A 157 7.11 12.69 11.91
C SER A 157 5.98 13.06 12.85
N PHE A 158 5.28 14.17 12.53
CA PHE A 158 4.09 14.57 13.24
C PHE A 158 2.86 14.44 12.33
N TRP A 159 1.83 13.77 12.84
CA TRP A 159 0.53 13.67 12.20
C TRP A 159 -0.57 14.15 13.17
N MET A 160 -1.33 15.16 12.78
CA MET A 160 -2.35 15.78 13.64
C MET A 160 -1.80 16.18 15.02
N GLY A 161 -0.57 16.67 15.07
CA GLY A 161 0.10 17.06 16.33
C GLY A 161 0.64 15.90 17.19
N LYS A 162 0.53 14.67 16.73
CA LYS A 162 1.02 13.46 17.41
C LYS A 162 2.23 12.88 16.69
N LYS A 163 3.16 12.30 17.42
CA LYS A 163 4.28 11.59 16.79
C LYS A 163 3.81 10.30 16.15
N ILE A 164 4.28 10.05 14.93
CA ILE A 164 4.14 8.79 14.21
C ILE A 164 5.53 8.24 13.91
N TYR A 165 5.89 7.13 14.54
CA TYR A 165 7.16 6.44 14.31
C TYR A 165 7.03 5.45 13.16
N LEU A 166 8.11 5.29 12.41
CA LEU A 166 8.18 4.42 11.24
C LEU A 166 9.04 3.18 11.54
N ALA A 167 8.75 2.10 10.85
CA ALA A 167 9.51 0.86 10.99
C ALA A 167 11.00 1.05 10.65
N SER A 168 11.87 0.25 11.26
CA SER A 168 13.33 0.34 11.07
C SER A 168 13.80 0.07 9.65
N ALA A 169 13.00 -0.62 8.84
CA ALA A 169 13.27 -0.80 7.40
C ALA A 169 13.23 0.53 6.63
N ILE A 170 12.50 1.54 7.13
CA ILE A 170 12.50 2.89 6.60
C ILE A 170 13.72 3.61 7.19
N ASN A 171 14.83 3.55 6.48
CA ASN A 171 16.16 3.85 7.00
C ASN A 171 16.77 5.16 6.49
N SER A 172 16.00 5.99 5.79
CA SER A 172 16.40 7.32 5.33
C SER A 172 15.26 8.33 5.42
N GLU A 173 15.59 9.62 5.54
CA GLU A 173 14.60 10.70 5.51
C GLU A 173 13.79 10.70 4.21
N GLN A 174 14.43 10.42 3.08
CA GLN A 174 13.76 10.34 1.78
C GLN A 174 12.73 9.21 1.76
N SER A 175 13.09 8.01 2.23
CA SER A 175 12.17 6.88 2.33
C SER A 175 11.01 7.20 3.27
N ALA A 176 11.27 7.88 4.40
CA ALA A 176 10.25 8.28 5.35
C ALA A 176 9.26 9.30 4.73
N ARG A 177 9.77 10.32 4.03
CA ARG A 177 8.93 11.29 3.31
C ARG A 177 8.09 10.64 2.23
N GLN A 178 8.69 9.73 1.44
CA GLN A 178 7.98 8.98 0.41
C GLN A 178 6.86 8.13 0.99
N TYR A 179 7.15 7.40 2.07
CA TYR A 179 6.17 6.54 2.75
C TYR A 179 4.96 7.35 3.24
N LEU A 180 5.20 8.42 3.98
CA LEU A 180 4.12 9.28 4.49
C LEU A 180 3.33 9.97 3.38
N CYS A 181 3.99 10.34 2.30
CA CYS A 181 3.34 10.93 1.13
C CYS A 181 2.41 9.91 0.45
N ALA A 182 2.85 8.67 0.27
CA ALA A 182 2.03 7.58 -0.28
C ALA A 182 0.82 7.30 0.62
N LEU A 183 1.06 7.16 1.92
CA LEU A 183 0.02 6.93 2.92
C LEU A 183 -1.08 8.02 2.92
N CYS A 184 -0.68 9.29 2.80
CA CYS A 184 -1.65 10.38 2.70
C CYS A 184 -2.46 10.35 1.39
N ARG A 185 -1.85 9.91 0.28
CA ARG A 185 -2.57 9.71 -1.00
C ARG A 185 -3.56 8.55 -0.90
N GLU A 186 -3.15 7.46 -0.28
CA GLU A 186 -3.99 6.28 -0.07
C GLU A 186 -5.19 6.59 0.82
N GLN A 187 -5.03 7.47 1.81
CA GLN A 187 -6.09 7.83 2.74
C GLN A 187 -6.78 9.17 2.41
N ASP A 188 -6.53 9.73 1.22
CA ASP A 188 -7.29 10.88 0.73
C ASP A 188 -8.78 10.51 0.55
N GLU A 189 -9.67 11.49 0.77
CA GLU A 189 -11.12 11.24 0.67
C GLU A 189 -11.61 10.86 -0.75
N ASP A 190 -10.85 11.20 -1.79
CA ASP A 190 -11.10 10.78 -3.17
C ASP A 190 -10.45 9.42 -3.48
N SER A 191 -9.65 8.86 -2.58
CA SER A 191 -8.98 7.60 -2.80
C SER A 191 -9.92 6.40 -2.66
N PRO A 192 -9.86 5.45 -3.59
CA PRO A 192 -10.57 4.18 -3.43
C PRO A 192 -10.05 3.33 -2.26
N HIS A 193 -8.88 3.64 -1.72
CA HIS A 193 -8.29 3.00 -0.53
C HIS A 193 -8.70 3.70 0.79
N SER A 194 -9.41 4.82 0.74
CA SER A 194 -9.78 5.57 1.94
C SER A 194 -10.69 4.77 2.87
N TYR A 195 -10.39 4.79 4.17
CA TYR A 195 -11.24 4.21 5.21
C TYR A 195 -12.45 5.09 5.55
N HIS A 196 -12.58 6.28 4.96
CA HIS A 196 -13.70 7.21 5.11
C HIS A 196 -14.12 7.44 6.57
N LEU A 197 -13.16 7.66 7.46
CA LEU A 197 -13.38 7.84 8.90
C LEU A 197 -14.43 8.92 9.25
N GLY A 198 -14.56 9.94 8.40
CA GLY A 198 -15.55 11.00 8.57
C GLY A 198 -17.03 10.54 8.47
N GLN A 199 -17.26 9.35 7.91
CA GLN A 199 -18.59 8.74 7.78
C GLN A 199 -18.95 7.84 8.97
N LEU A 200 -17.99 7.57 9.87
CA LEU A 200 -18.22 6.76 11.07
C LEU A 200 -18.56 7.65 12.25
N ASP A 201 -19.71 7.40 12.86
CA ASP A 201 -20.08 8.00 14.13
C ASP A 201 -19.29 7.30 15.25
N LEU A 202 -18.16 7.89 15.65
CA LEU A 202 -17.24 7.36 16.66
C LEU A 202 -17.34 8.18 17.94
N ASN A 203 -17.37 7.49 19.09
CA ASN A 203 -17.45 8.13 20.39
C ASN A 203 -16.67 7.36 21.47
N GLY A 204 -16.60 7.93 22.67
CA GLY A 204 -15.82 7.38 23.79
C GLY A 204 -16.26 6.00 24.32
N GLN A 205 -17.32 5.42 23.79
CA GLN A 205 -17.73 4.04 24.11
C GLN A 205 -17.23 3.02 23.08
N ASP A 206 -16.74 3.50 21.93
CA ASP A 206 -16.23 2.59 20.90
C ASP A 206 -14.96 1.89 21.34
N VAL A 207 -14.91 0.59 21.12
CA VAL A 207 -13.76 -0.28 21.29
C VAL A 207 -13.34 -0.79 19.90
N VAL A 208 -12.12 -0.51 19.52
CA VAL A 208 -11.63 -0.68 18.15
C VAL A 208 -10.57 -1.78 18.06
N ILE A 209 -10.68 -2.64 17.06
CA ILE A 209 -9.58 -3.47 16.57
C ILE A 209 -9.06 -2.84 15.27
N ASP A 210 -7.79 -2.46 15.25
CA ASP A 210 -7.04 -2.07 14.06
C ASP A 210 -6.09 -3.21 13.71
N ALA A 211 -6.45 -4.02 12.74
CA ALA A 211 -5.67 -5.15 12.28
C ALA A 211 -4.86 -4.80 11.02
N GLY A 212 -3.58 -5.20 11.03
CA GLY A 212 -2.58 -4.66 10.12
C GLY A 212 -2.33 -3.20 10.49
N ALA A 213 -1.98 -2.96 11.75
CA ALA A 213 -1.87 -1.60 12.27
C ALA A 213 -0.67 -0.83 11.66
N ALA A 214 0.35 -1.53 11.18
CA ALA A 214 1.57 -0.97 10.59
C ALA A 214 2.14 0.20 11.42
N GLU A 215 2.20 1.42 10.89
CA GLU A 215 2.65 2.64 11.60
C GLU A 215 1.60 3.21 12.56
N GLY A 216 0.36 2.73 12.52
CA GLY A 216 -0.74 3.20 13.36
C GLY A 216 -1.48 4.44 12.85
N PHE A 217 -1.38 4.76 11.57
CA PHE A 217 -1.99 5.95 10.99
C PHE A 217 -3.51 6.01 11.19
N PHE A 218 -4.21 4.89 10.97
CA PHE A 218 -5.63 4.78 11.24
C PHE A 218 -5.96 5.06 12.73
N ALA A 219 -5.28 4.35 13.61
CA ALA A 219 -5.51 4.47 15.05
C ALA A 219 -5.21 5.90 15.57
N LEU A 220 -4.16 6.57 15.08
CA LEU A 220 -3.84 7.95 15.47
C LEU A 220 -4.93 8.94 15.14
N GLN A 221 -5.71 8.71 14.08
CA GLN A 221 -6.81 9.60 13.68
C GLN A 221 -8.03 9.48 14.58
N ILE A 222 -8.21 8.34 15.24
CA ILE A 222 -9.41 8.05 16.03
C ILE A 222 -9.14 7.94 17.53
N VAL A 223 -7.90 7.77 17.97
CA VAL A 223 -7.56 7.47 19.38
C VAL A 223 -8.15 8.46 20.38
N ASP A 224 -8.27 9.73 20.04
CA ASP A 224 -8.86 10.73 20.93
C ASP A 224 -10.40 10.61 21.03
N LYS A 225 -11.04 10.04 20.02
CA LYS A 225 -12.50 9.96 19.90
C LYS A 225 -13.08 8.69 20.54
N VAL A 226 -12.33 7.58 20.53
CA VAL A 226 -12.81 6.26 20.97
C VAL A 226 -12.38 5.94 22.41
N GLY A 227 -12.99 4.92 23.02
CA GLY A 227 -12.67 4.51 24.38
C GLY A 227 -11.41 3.66 24.48
N LYS A 228 -11.20 2.74 23.55
CA LYS A 228 -10.07 1.81 23.54
C LYS A 228 -9.69 1.37 22.14
N VAL A 229 -8.42 1.10 21.93
CA VAL A 229 -7.90 0.58 20.65
C VAL A 229 -7.00 -0.63 20.91
N TYR A 230 -7.25 -1.71 20.17
CA TYR A 230 -6.40 -2.88 20.08
C TYR A 230 -5.69 -2.84 18.72
N LEU A 231 -4.36 -2.67 18.72
CA LEU A 231 -3.53 -2.71 17.54
C LEU A 231 -3.01 -4.14 17.36
N VAL A 232 -3.42 -4.81 16.30
CA VAL A 232 -2.96 -6.16 15.98
C VAL A 232 -1.98 -6.08 14.82
N GLU A 233 -0.71 -6.41 15.12
CA GLU A 233 0.39 -6.30 14.18
C GLU A 233 1.40 -7.42 14.43
N GLY A 234 1.70 -8.21 13.41
CA GLY A 234 2.60 -9.37 13.52
C GLY A 234 4.06 -9.06 13.26
N GLU A 235 4.38 -8.00 12.51
CA GLU A 235 5.75 -7.64 12.18
C GLU A 235 6.45 -6.89 13.31
N GLU A 236 7.52 -7.46 13.85
CA GLU A 236 8.26 -6.90 14.99
C GLU A 236 8.73 -5.46 14.77
N GLN A 237 9.13 -5.12 13.55
CA GLN A 237 9.59 -3.77 13.22
C GLN A 237 8.48 -2.72 13.35
N TRP A 238 7.24 -3.05 12.94
CA TRP A 238 6.09 -2.19 13.14
C TRP A 238 5.65 -2.17 14.60
N VAL A 239 5.65 -3.31 15.29
CA VAL A 239 5.35 -3.39 16.72
C VAL A 239 6.26 -2.46 17.54
N LYS A 240 7.55 -2.36 17.20
CA LYS A 240 8.48 -1.42 17.85
C LYS A 240 8.08 0.03 17.60
N ALA A 241 7.73 0.39 16.36
CA ALA A 241 7.28 1.73 16.00
C ALA A 241 5.96 2.10 16.71
N LEU A 242 4.99 1.17 16.73
CA LEU A 242 3.71 1.35 17.42
C LEU A 242 3.88 1.60 18.92
N ARG A 243 4.78 0.89 19.59
CA ARG A 243 5.08 1.13 21.01
C ARG A 243 5.54 2.56 21.27
N CYS A 244 6.40 3.10 20.40
CA CYS A 244 6.84 4.49 20.52
C CYS A 244 5.72 5.49 20.17
N THR A 245 4.94 5.21 19.14
CA THR A 245 3.84 6.07 18.68
C THR A 245 2.76 6.20 19.77
N PHE A 246 2.39 5.08 20.39
CA PHE A 246 1.24 5.03 21.30
C PHE A 246 1.60 5.04 22.79
N GLU A 247 2.87 5.14 23.17
CA GLU A 247 3.28 5.31 24.57
C GLU A 247 2.49 6.40 25.32
N PRO A 248 2.23 7.59 24.73
CA PRO A 248 1.51 8.66 25.45
C PRO A 248 0.06 8.34 25.77
N PHE A 249 -0.52 7.29 25.18
CA PHE A 249 -1.93 6.94 25.36
C PHE A 249 -2.17 5.88 26.45
N GLY A 250 -1.10 5.34 27.04
CA GLY A 250 -1.16 4.39 28.14
C GLY A 250 -2.11 3.21 27.87
N ASP A 251 -2.90 2.86 28.87
CA ASP A 251 -3.83 1.70 28.80
C ASP A 251 -4.96 1.85 27.78
N LYS A 252 -5.14 3.04 27.19
CA LYS A 252 -6.14 3.25 26.13
C LYS A 252 -5.80 2.49 24.85
N VAL A 253 -4.52 2.25 24.60
CA VAL A 253 -4.04 1.50 23.43
C VAL A 253 -3.32 0.24 23.87
N VAL A 254 -3.77 -0.89 23.35
CA VAL A 254 -3.17 -2.20 23.61
C VAL A 254 -2.60 -2.75 22.33
N ILE A 255 -1.30 -3.02 22.32
CA ILE A 255 -0.61 -3.62 21.15
C ILE A 255 -0.57 -5.14 21.36
N ILE A 256 -1.12 -5.87 20.40
CA ILE A 256 -1.11 -7.33 20.32
C ILE A 256 -0.11 -7.71 19.23
N PRO A 257 1.11 -8.16 19.59
CA PRO A 257 2.16 -8.51 18.64
C PRO A 257 1.90 -9.89 18.04
N LYS A 258 0.85 -10.00 17.23
CA LYS A 258 0.39 -11.25 16.59
C LYS A 258 -0.25 -10.94 15.24
N TRP A 259 -0.33 -11.95 14.40
CA TRP A 259 -1.16 -11.92 13.20
C TRP A 259 -2.64 -12.11 13.55
N LEU A 260 -3.53 -11.40 12.87
CA LEU A 260 -4.97 -11.64 12.99
C LEU A 260 -5.38 -12.79 12.05
N GLY A 261 -6.23 -13.69 12.53
CA GLY A 261 -6.75 -14.80 11.73
C GLY A 261 -7.82 -15.58 12.47
N SER A 262 -8.09 -16.81 12.05
CA SER A 262 -9.12 -17.68 12.66
C SER A 262 -8.62 -18.49 13.85
N GLN A 263 -7.32 -18.55 14.08
CA GLN A 263 -6.72 -19.38 15.12
C GLN A 263 -6.23 -18.55 16.31
N ASN A 264 -6.13 -19.21 17.48
CA ASN A 264 -5.57 -18.62 18.69
C ASN A 264 -4.39 -19.48 19.16
N ASN A 265 -3.16 -18.96 18.96
CA ASN A 265 -1.92 -19.63 19.34
C ASN A 265 -0.83 -18.62 19.72
N GLY A 266 0.44 -19.03 19.74
CA GLY A 266 1.58 -18.14 20.03
C GLY A 266 1.69 -16.98 19.08
N GLU A 267 1.37 -17.17 17.79
CA GLU A 267 1.60 -16.20 16.70
C GLU A 267 0.32 -15.55 16.18
N MET A 268 -0.84 -16.14 16.44
CA MET A 268 -2.12 -15.67 15.91
C MET A 268 -3.14 -15.41 17.01
N VAL A 269 -4.07 -14.50 16.73
CA VAL A 269 -5.23 -14.17 17.57
C VAL A 269 -6.44 -13.97 16.68
N SER A 270 -7.64 -14.36 17.16
CA SER A 270 -8.90 -14.12 16.46
C SER A 270 -9.64 -12.91 17.02
N ILE A 271 -10.52 -12.32 16.20
CA ILE A 271 -11.43 -11.24 16.62
C ILE A 271 -12.29 -11.71 17.80
N ASP A 272 -12.84 -12.92 17.73
CA ASP A 272 -13.66 -13.47 18.79
C ASP A 272 -12.90 -13.59 20.12
N GLN A 273 -11.61 -13.96 20.08
CA GLN A 273 -10.78 -14.00 21.29
C GLN A 273 -10.57 -12.62 21.91
N ILE A 274 -10.31 -11.60 21.08
CA ILE A 274 -10.16 -10.20 21.57
C ILE A 274 -11.49 -9.70 22.12
N ASN A 275 -12.61 -10.01 21.46
CA ASN A 275 -13.95 -9.54 21.86
C ASN A 275 -14.47 -10.18 23.15
N LYS A 276 -14.02 -11.37 23.55
CA LYS A 276 -14.51 -12.06 24.76
C LYS A 276 -14.58 -11.18 26.01
N GLU A 277 -13.61 -10.27 26.14
CA GLU A 277 -13.46 -9.41 27.30
C GLU A 277 -13.75 -7.92 27.01
N ASN A 278 -14.01 -7.54 25.74
CA ASN A 278 -13.80 -6.16 25.30
C ASN A 278 -14.96 -5.49 24.58
N LYS A 279 -16.07 -6.09 24.28
CA LYS A 279 -17.21 -5.47 23.58
C LYS A 279 -16.82 -4.60 22.37
N VAL A 280 -16.11 -5.19 21.43
CA VAL A 280 -15.64 -4.52 20.23
C VAL A 280 -16.81 -3.96 19.42
N THR A 281 -16.68 -2.73 18.93
CA THR A 281 -17.71 -2.02 18.13
C THR A 281 -17.22 -1.59 16.76
N LEU A 282 -15.90 -1.63 16.54
CA LEU A 282 -15.30 -1.34 15.23
C LEU A 282 -14.13 -2.30 14.98
N VAL A 283 -14.11 -2.89 13.80
CA VAL A 283 -13.00 -3.70 13.31
C VAL A 283 -12.52 -3.15 11.97
N LYS A 284 -11.23 -2.79 11.86
CA LYS A 284 -10.57 -2.50 10.59
C LYS A 284 -9.71 -3.71 10.21
N LEU A 285 -9.83 -4.14 8.97
CA LEU A 285 -9.08 -5.26 8.37
C LEU A 285 -8.36 -4.77 7.12
N ASP A 286 -7.05 -4.66 7.24
CA ASP A 286 -6.13 -4.39 6.14
C ASP A 286 -4.87 -5.21 6.43
N ILE A 287 -4.89 -6.49 6.05
CA ILE A 287 -3.97 -7.53 6.49
C ILE A 287 -3.44 -8.37 5.33
N GLU A 288 -3.23 -7.70 4.20
CA GLU A 288 -2.50 -8.23 3.05
C GLU A 288 -3.02 -9.59 2.52
N GLY A 289 -4.37 -9.72 2.46
CA GLY A 289 -5.05 -10.89 1.88
C GLY A 289 -5.43 -11.99 2.88
N ALA A 290 -5.26 -11.75 4.19
CA ALA A 290 -5.74 -12.65 5.25
C ALA A 290 -7.15 -12.28 5.78
N GLU A 291 -7.84 -11.31 5.14
CA GLU A 291 -9.12 -10.77 5.61
C GLU A 291 -10.20 -11.86 5.72
N GLU A 292 -10.27 -12.79 4.76
CA GLU A 292 -11.25 -13.91 4.79
C GLU A 292 -11.06 -14.78 6.03
N ASP A 293 -9.81 -15.12 6.36
CA ASP A 293 -9.49 -15.90 7.57
C ASP A 293 -9.79 -15.13 8.85
N ALA A 294 -9.49 -13.83 8.88
CA ALA A 294 -9.81 -12.97 10.02
C ALA A 294 -11.33 -12.81 10.22
N ILE A 295 -12.10 -12.67 9.13
CA ILE A 295 -13.57 -12.62 9.18
C ILE A 295 -14.13 -13.93 9.76
N ALA A 296 -13.60 -15.08 9.35
CA ALA A 296 -13.96 -16.39 9.93
C ALA A 296 -13.64 -16.45 11.44
N GLY A 297 -12.50 -15.85 11.85
CA GLY A 297 -12.12 -15.74 13.27
C GLY A 297 -12.93 -14.74 14.09
N GLY A 298 -13.87 -14.02 13.47
CA GLY A 298 -14.79 -13.06 14.10
C GLY A 298 -16.26 -13.43 13.96
N GLU A 299 -16.58 -14.66 13.53
CA GLU A 299 -17.96 -15.08 13.24
C GLU A 299 -18.93 -14.85 14.41
N GLU A 300 -18.55 -15.27 15.64
CA GLU A 300 -19.37 -15.07 16.84
C GLU A 300 -19.59 -13.58 17.11
N THR A 301 -18.53 -12.77 16.99
CA THR A 301 -18.57 -11.33 17.18
C THR A 301 -19.50 -10.67 16.18
N PHE A 302 -19.34 -10.94 14.88
CA PHE A 302 -20.14 -10.30 13.83
C PHE A 302 -21.61 -10.73 13.84
N VAL A 303 -21.91 -11.98 14.19
CA VAL A 303 -23.28 -12.47 14.29
C VAL A 303 -24.01 -11.87 15.49
N SER A 304 -23.37 -11.87 16.66
CA SER A 304 -24.00 -11.46 17.94
C SER A 304 -24.02 -9.95 18.17
N ALA A 305 -23.19 -9.20 17.44
CA ALA A 305 -23.07 -7.75 17.66
C ALA A 305 -24.38 -7.01 17.36
N LYS A 306 -24.62 -5.99 18.21
CA LYS A 306 -25.64 -4.97 18.01
C LYS A 306 -24.98 -3.69 17.64
N ASN A 307 -24.59 -2.90 17.23
CA ASN A 307 -23.75 -1.73 16.95
C ASN A 307 -22.33 -2.14 16.57
N MET A 308 -22.18 -2.67 15.38
CA MET A 308 -20.86 -3.06 14.86
C MET A 308 -20.57 -2.33 13.57
N LYS A 309 -19.37 -1.81 13.47
CA LYS A 309 -18.80 -1.21 12.26
C LYS A 309 -17.63 -2.07 11.81
N VAL A 310 -17.54 -2.34 10.53
CA VAL A 310 -16.42 -3.08 9.93
C VAL A 310 -15.90 -2.28 8.75
N ILE A 311 -14.60 -2.12 8.67
CA ILE A 311 -13.86 -1.60 7.53
C ILE A 311 -12.97 -2.74 7.04
N ALA A 312 -13.16 -3.20 5.82
CA ALA A 312 -12.38 -4.30 5.26
C ALA A 312 -11.82 -3.93 3.90
N CYS A 313 -10.51 -4.07 3.74
CA CYS A 313 -9.87 -4.01 2.43
C CYS A 313 -10.31 -5.20 1.58
N THR A 314 -10.65 -4.96 0.32
CA THR A 314 -11.24 -5.96 -0.58
C THR A 314 -10.48 -6.11 -1.88
N TYR A 315 -9.32 -5.49 -1.98
CA TYR A 315 -8.53 -5.44 -3.20
C TYR A 315 -7.42 -6.48 -3.27
N HIS A 316 -7.08 -7.13 -2.16
CA HIS A 316 -5.99 -8.12 -2.14
C HIS A 316 -6.31 -9.34 -3.01
N LYS A 317 -7.54 -9.84 -3.01
CA LYS A 317 -7.99 -10.93 -3.91
C LYS A 317 -9.17 -10.47 -4.76
N SER A 318 -9.25 -10.97 -5.98
CA SER A 318 -10.26 -10.57 -6.97
C SER A 318 -11.70 -10.77 -6.50
N GLU A 319 -11.92 -11.81 -5.70
CA GLU A 319 -13.25 -12.21 -5.23
C GLU A 319 -13.67 -11.57 -3.89
N ASP A 320 -12.74 -10.94 -3.15
CA ASP A 320 -12.98 -10.49 -1.76
C ASP A 320 -14.14 -9.48 -1.68
N ALA A 321 -14.22 -8.54 -2.61
CA ALA A 321 -15.29 -7.55 -2.63
C ALA A 321 -16.68 -8.20 -2.64
N GLY A 322 -16.90 -9.15 -3.53
CA GLY A 322 -18.19 -9.86 -3.64
C GLY A 322 -18.46 -10.79 -2.46
N LYS A 323 -17.42 -11.50 -1.98
CA LYS A 323 -17.53 -12.42 -0.84
C LYS A 323 -17.87 -11.67 0.44
N PHE A 324 -17.14 -10.59 0.75
CA PHE A 324 -17.31 -9.87 2.01
C PHE A 324 -18.63 -9.08 2.01
N GLU A 325 -18.99 -8.46 0.91
CA GLU A 325 -20.29 -7.78 0.79
C GLU A 325 -21.44 -8.75 1.04
N LYS A 326 -21.42 -9.92 0.40
CA LYS A 326 -22.44 -10.97 0.58
C LYS A 326 -22.48 -11.45 2.04
N TYR A 327 -21.33 -11.77 2.63
CA TYR A 327 -21.22 -12.24 4.00
C TYR A 327 -21.87 -11.25 4.98
N PHE A 328 -21.48 -9.97 4.93
CA PHE A 328 -22.00 -8.98 5.86
C PHE A 328 -23.49 -8.67 5.63
N LYS A 329 -23.97 -8.64 4.38
CA LYS A 329 -25.42 -8.49 4.07
C LYS A 329 -26.25 -9.64 4.66
N GLU A 330 -25.78 -10.88 4.53
CA GLU A 330 -26.46 -12.05 5.11
C GLU A 330 -26.52 -12.02 6.64
N LYS A 331 -25.58 -11.32 7.31
CA LYS A 331 -25.58 -11.09 8.76
C LYS A 331 -26.33 -9.82 9.18
N GLY A 332 -27.01 -9.15 8.26
CA GLY A 332 -27.87 -8.00 8.54
C GLY A 332 -27.13 -6.64 8.57
N TYR A 333 -25.93 -6.56 8.01
CA TYR A 333 -25.20 -5.31 7.87
C TYR A 333 -25.63 -4.53 6.63
N LYS A 334 -25.66 -3.20 6.74
CA LYS A 334 -25.69 -2.30 5.60
C LYS A 334 -24.25 -2.13 5.08
N THR A 335 -24.06 -2.30 3.80
CA THR A 335 -22.73 -2.26 3.19
C THR A 335 -22.59 -1.14 2.16
N ALA A 336 -21.40 -0.54 2.09
CA ALA A 336 -21.02 0.42 1.07
C ALA A 336 -19.52 0.27 0.74
N PHE A 337 -19.15 0.53 -0.50
CA PHE A 337 -17.74 0.59 -0.88
C PHE A 337 -17.24 2.03 -0.94
N SER A 338 -15.93 2.21 -0.76
CA SER A 338 -15.23 3.42 -1.16
C SER A 338 -15.48 3.72 -2.64
N LYS A 339 -15.39 4.99 -3.03
CA LYS A 339 -15.60 5.39 -4.42
C LYS A 339 -14.40 4.95 -5.29
N GLY A 340 -14.70 4.54 -6.53
CA GLY A 340 -13.67 4.21 -7.51
C GLY A 340 -13.15 2.79 -7.40
N TYR A 341 -11.95 2.60 -7.94
CA TYR A 341 -11.31 1.29 -8.09
C TYR A 341 -9.81 1.41 -7.96
N LEU A 342 -9.16 0.36 -7.50
CA LEU A 342 -7.72 0.21 -7.38
C LEU A 342 -7.17 -0.72 -8.46
N PHE A 343 -5.95 -0.45 -8.87
CA PHE A 343 -5.08 -1.43 -9.50
C PHE A 343 -4.08 -1.94 -8.45
N VAL A 344 -4.03 -3.26 -8.27
CA VAL A 344 -3.07 -3.86 -7.33
C VAL A 344 -1.77 -4.16 -8.07
N ASP A 345 -0.72 -3.43 -7.73
CA ASP A 345 0.57 -3.45 -8.39
C ASP A 345 1.60 -4.45 -7.80
N GLY A 346 1.17 -5.29 -6.89
CA GLY A 346 2.00 -6.40 -6.39
C GLY A 346 2.41 -7.33 -7.52
N LEU A 347 3.72 -7.40 -7.83
CA LEU A 347 4.25 -8.16 -8.97
C LEU A 347 3.82 -9.63 -9.00
N GLU A 348 3.49 -10.21 -7.85
CA GLU A 348 3.05 -11.60 -7.71
C GLU A 348 1.57 -11.80 -8.09
N PHE A 349 0.75 -10.75 -7.98
CA PHE A 349 -0.71 -10.80 -8.10
C PHE A 349 -1.27 -9.96 -9.25
N LEU A 350 -0.40 -9.45 -10.13
CA LEU A 350 -0.81 -8.60 -11.24
C LEU A 350 -1.82 -9.31 -12.14
N LYS A 351 -3.00 -8.71 -12.25
CA LYS A 351 -4.03 -9.05 -13.22
C LYS A 351 -4.52 -7.76 -13.85
N PRO A 352 -4.92 -7.78 -15.13
CA PRO A 352 -5.45 -6.60 -15.83
C PRO A 352 -6.90 -6.30 -15.40
N GLU A 353 -7.08 -6.06 -14.10
CA GLU A 353 -8.39 -5.82 -13.49
C GLU A 353 -8.36 -4.65 -12.51
N LEU A 354 -9.47 -3.94 -12.43
CA LEU A 354 -9.72 -2.90 -11.46
C LEU A 354 -10.55 -3.48 -10.30
N ARG A 355 -10.12 -3.26 -9.06
CA ARG A 355 -10.74 -3.83 -7.85
C ARG A 355 -11.38 -2.76 -6.98
N LYS A 356 -12.49 -3.09 -6.33
CA LYS A 356 -13.06 -2.27 -5.25
C LYS A 356 -12.06 -2.20 -4.10
N GLY A 357 -11.92 -1.00 -3.49
CA GLY A 357 -10.93 -0.78 -2.44
C GLY A 357 -11.39 -1.24 -1.06
N VAL A 358 -12.25 -0.46 -0.44
CA VAL A 358 -12.63 -0.65 0.97
C VAL A 358 -14.13 -0.85 1.10
N LEU A 359 -14.52 -1.90 1.81
CA LEU A 359 -15.90 -2.17 2.21
C LEU A 359 -16.12 -1.61 3.62
N THR A 360 -17.14 -0.78 3.79
CA THR A 360 -17.69 -0.43 5.11
C THR A 360 -18.98 -1.21 5.32
N ALA A 361 -19.10 -1.92 6.44
CA ALA A 361 -20.29 -2.65 6.83
C ALA A 361 -20.74 -2.19 8.22
N ILE A 362 -22.02 -1.80 8.37
CA ILE A 362 -22.57 -1.25 9.61
C ILE A 362 -23.83 -2.02 9.97
N LYS A 363 -23.90 -2.43 11.24
CA LYS A 363 -25.07 -3.08 11.87
C LYS A 363 -25.49 -2.24 13.07
N ASP A 364 -26.75 -1.78 13.06
CA ASP A 364 -27.37 -0.99 14.13
C ASP A 364 -27.97 -1.90 15.20
#